data_7c90d20df35cbc80a7009e4ae324cec8
#
_entry.id   7c90d20df35cbc80a7009e4ae324cec8
#
_cell.length_a   1.000
_cell.length_b   1.000
_cell.length_c   1.000
_cell.angle_alpha   90.00
_cell.angle_beta   90.00
_cell.angle_gamma   90.00
#
_symmetry.space_group_name_H-M   'P 1'
#
loop_
_entity.id
_entity.type
_entity.pdbx_description
1 polymer ?
#
loop_
_entity_poly.entity_id
_entity_poly.type
_entity_poly.pdbx_seq_one_letter_code
_entity_poly.pdbx_strand_id
1 'polypeptide(L)'
;EDAHGGMTPQDKHDFIVRLQQRGAVVAMVGDGVNDAPVLAQAQVSVAMGGGTELARNQADIVLLGEDLGRLAQAVALARRTRRIVRQNLGWAFAYNLSAIPLAMLGWITPWMAGIGMSASSLLVVLNALRLQGGEKN
;
A
#
# COMPACT_ATOMS: atom_id res chain seq x y z
N GLU A 1 -18.97 -12.24 8.98
CA GLU A 1 -18.21 -12.93 7.91
C GLU A 1 -19.21 -13.75 7.11
N ASP A 2 -19.43 -13.38 5.85
CA ASP A 2 -20.35 -14.10 4.97
C ASP A 2 -19.52 -15.10 4.15
N ALA A 3 -19.81 -16.39 4.30
CA ALA A 3 -19.20 -17.45 3.50
C ALA A 3 -20.17 -17.84 2.38
N HIS A 4 -19.74 -17.70 1.14
CA HIS A 4 -20.49 -18.09 -0.03
C HIS A 4 -19.79 -19.27 -0.71
N GLY A 5 -20.41 -20.46 -0.70
CA GLY A 5 -19.90 -21.66 -1.37
C GLY A 5 -20.57 -21.90 -2.72
N GLY A 6 -19.93 -22.71 -3.57
CA GLY A 6 -20.50 -23.17 -4.85
C GLY A 6 -20.67 -22.10 -5.94
N MET A 7 -19.95 -20.97 -5.82
CA MET A 7 -19.99 -19.88 -6.80
C MET A 7 -19.29 -20.25 -8.10
N THR A 8 -19.93 -20.01 -9.22
CA THR A 8 -19.28 -20.03 -10.53
C THR A 8 -18.32 -18.85 -10.68
N PRO A 9 -17.35 -18.87 -11.62
CA PRO A 9 -16.49 -17.71 -11.91
C PRO A 9 -17.30 -16.43 -12.20
N GLN A 10 -18.44 -16.55 -12.88
CA GLN A 10 -19.32 -15.43 -13.17
C GLN A 10 -19.97 -14.88 -11.89
N ASP A 11 -20.44 -15.75 -10.99
CA ASP A 11 -21.03 -15.33 -9.71
C ASP A 11 -20.01 -14.58 -8.85
N LYS A 12 -18.75 -15.06 -8.82
CA LYS A 12 -17.64 -14.40 -8.12
C LYS A 12 -17.38 -12.99 -8.70
N HIS A 13 -17.33 -12.88 -10.02
CA HIS A 13 -17.15 -11.62 -10.71
C HIS A 13 -18.27 -10.62 -10.34
N ASP A 14 -19.52 -11.04 -10.47
CA ASP A 14 -20.68 -10.19 -10.18
C ASP A 14 -20.76 -9.81 -8.70
N PHE A 15 -20.29 -10.70 -7.82
CA PHE A 15 -20.18 -10.40 -6.39
C PHE A 15 -19.15 -9.28 -6.11
N ILE A 16 -17.98 -9.33 -6.74
CA ILE A 16 -16.96 -8.27 -6.64
C ILE A 16 -17.50 -6.94 -7.18
N VAL A 17 -18.13 -6.97 -8.34
CA VAL A 17 -18.72 -5.75 -8.94
C VAL A 17 -19.76 -5.12 -7.99
N ARG A 18 -20.62 -5.92 -7.38
CA ARG A 18 -21.60 -5.43 -6.39
C ARG A 18 -20.93 -4.80 -5.15
N LEU A 19 -19.84 -5.39 -4.66
CA LEU A 19 -19.09 -4.82 -3.54
C LEU A 19 -18.46 -3.47 -3.92
N GLN A 20 -17.87 -3.39 -5.11
CA GLN A 20 -17.26 -2.17 -5.64
C GLN A 20 -18.30 -1.05 -5.83
N GLN A 21 -19.48 -1.37 -6.35
CA GLN A 21 -20.60 -0.42 -6.48
C GLN A 21 -21.07 0.15 -5.14
N ARG A 22 -20.89 -0.60 -4.06
CA ARG A 22 -21.16 -0.14 -2.68
C ARG A 22 -19.98 0.66 -2.07
N GLY A 23 -18.94 0.93 -2.85
CA GLY A 23 -17.76 1.69 -2.41
C GLY A 23 -16.71 0.85 -1.67
N ALA A 24 -16.81 -0.48 -1.70
CA ALA A 24 -15.78 -1.34 -1.11
C ALA A 24 -14.54 -1.41 -2.00
N VAL A 25 -13.36 -1.43 -1.37
CA VAL A 25 -12.09 -1.79 -2.03
C VAL A 25 -11.87 -3.28 -1.81
N VAL A 26 -11.88 -4.03 -2.91
CA VAL A 26 -11.83 -5.50 -2.89
C VAL A 26 -10.43 -5.99 -3.22
N ALA A 27 -9.86 -6.81 -2.33
CA ALA A 27 -8.70 -7.63 -2.62
C ALA A 27 -9.16 -9.06 -2.89
N MET A 28 -8.78 -9.61 -4.04
CA MET A 28 -9.10 -10.97 -4.45
C MET A 28 -7.86 -11.84 -4.36
N VAL A 29 -7.98 -13.00 -3.74
CA VAL A 29 -6.94 -14.03 -3.70
C VAL A 29 -7.43 -15.23 -4.52
N GLY A 30 -6.62 -15.70 -5.46
CA GLY A 30 -6.94 -16.83 -6.31
C GLY A 30 -5.70 -17.65 -6.68
N ASP A 31 -5.93 -18.91 -7.04
CA ASP A 31 -4.86 -19.88 -7.34
C ASP A 31 -4.91 -20.44 -8.77
N GLY A 32 -6.01 -20.25 -9.49
CA GLY A 32 -6.29 -20.97 -10.71
C GLY A 32 -6.61 -20.15 -11.94
N VAL A 33 -6.67 -20.84 -13.07
CA VAL A 33 -7.08 -20.30 -14.39
C VAL A 33 -8.49 -19.74 -14.33
N ASN A 34 -9.36 -20.40 -13.57
CA ASN A 34 -10.78 -20.01 -13.47
C ASN A 34 -10.99 -18.68 -12.74
N ASP A 35 -10.01 -18.27 -11.91
CA ASP A 35 -10.09 -17.03 -11.14
C ASP A 35 -9.42 -15.84 -11.85
N ALA A 36 -8.72 -16.05 -12.97
CA ALA A 36 -8.00 -14.99 -13.67
C ALA A 36 -8.91 -13.79 -14.08
N PRO A 37 -10.10 -13.99 -14.63
CA PRO A 37 -11.01 -12.87 -14.94
C PRO A 37 -11.50 -12.15 -13.68
N VAL A 38 -11.65 -12.88 -12.58
CA VAL A 38 -12.12 -12.36 -11.29
C VAL A 38 -10.99 -11.58 -10.60
N LEU A 39 -9.75 -12.05 -10.70
CA LEU A 39 -8.56 -11.36 -10.23
C LEU A 39 -8.39 -10.00 -10.93
N ALA A 40 -8.57 -9.97 -12.26
CA ALA A 40 -8.46 -8.75 -13.05
C ALA A 40 -9.54 -7.70 -12.70
N GLN A 41 -10.67 -8.11 -12.13
CA GLN A 41 -11.76 -7.21 -11.72
C GLN A 41 -11.50 -6.56 -10.36
N ALA A 42 -10.72 -7.19 -9.48
CA ALA A 42 -10.44 -6.67 -8.15
C ALA A 42 -9.50 -5.45 -8.20
N GLN A 43 -9.60 -4.54 -7.22
CA GLN A 43 -8.66 -3.42 -7.11
C GLN A 43 -7.26 -3.86 -6.65
N VAL A 44 -7.16 -5.00 -5.98
CA VAL A 44 -5.90 -5.64 -5.64
C VAL A 44 -6.06 -7.14 -5.89
N SER A 45 -5.22 -7.68 -6.74
CA SER A 45 -5.21 -9.10 -7.08
C SER A 45 -3.99 -9.80 -6.50
N VAL A 46 -4.22 -10.96 -5.88
CA VAL A 46 -3.17 -11.76 -5.25
C VAL A 46 -3.25 -13.18 -5.80
N ALA A 47 -2.21 -13.62 -6.49
CA ALA A 47 -2.07 -15.02 -6.92
C ALA A 47 -1.31 -15.83 -5.88
N MET A 48 -1.77 -17.07 -5.65
CA MET A 48 -1.06 -18.04 -4.83
C MET A 48 0.19 -18.54 -5.58
N GLY A 49 1.27 -18.84 -4.85
CA GLY A 49 2.55 -19.26 -5.44
C GLY A 49 2.47 -20.57 -6.22
N GLY A 50 1.58 -21.48 -5.81
CA GLY A 50 1.24 -22.72 -6.55
C GLY A 50 0.24 -22.52 -7.69
N GLY A 51 -0.24 -21.30 -7.91
CA GLY A 51 -1.19 -20.96 -8.96
C GLY A 51 -0.59 -21.04 -10.36
N THR A 52 -1.48 -20.99 -11.36
CA THR A 52 -1.07 -21.05 -12.76
C THR A 52 -0.26 -19.82 -13.17
N GLU A 53 0.56 -19.99 -14.19
CA GLU A 53 1.38 -18.90 -14.74
C GLU A 53 0.50 -17.73 -15.22
N LEU A 54 -0.67 -18.04 -15.78
CA LEU A 54 -1.64 -17.02 -16.20
C LEU A 54 -2.15 -16.19 -15.01
N ALA A 55 -2.53 -16.81 -13.90
CA ALA A 55 -2.97 -16.10 -12.70
C ALA A 55 -1.85 -15.26 -12.10
N ARG A 56 -0.63 -15.79 -12.07
CA ARG A 56 0.56 -15.08 -11.58
C ARG A 56 0.93 -13.85 -12.42
N ASN A 57 0.76 -13.94 -13.75
CA ASN A 57 1.07 -12.84 -14.67
C ASN A 57 0.01 -11.72 -14.63
N GLN A 58 -1.20 -12.01 -14.17
CA GLN A 58 -2.28 -11.03 -14.07
C GLN A 58 -2.46 -10.45 -12.67
N ALA A 59 -1.79 -11.02 -11.66
CA ALA A 59 -1.91 -10.55 -10.30
C ALA A 59 -0.95 -9.39 -9.99
N ASP A 60 -1.40 -8.43 -9.18
CA ASP A 60 -0.57 -7.35 -8.65
C ASP A 60 0.47 -7.88 -7.65
N ILE A 61 0.12 -8.95 -6.93
CA ILE A 61 0.96 -9.57 -5.90
C ILE A 61 0.98 -11.08 -6.12
N VAL A 62 2.16 -11.68 -6.06
CA VAL A 62 2.33 -13.14 -6.04
C VAL A 62 2.79 -13.56 -4.66
N LEU A 63 1.98 -14.36 -3.98
CA LEU A 63 2.31 -14.92 -2.68
C LEU A 63 3.20 -16.15 -2.87
N LEU A 64 4.49 -16.03 -2.54
CA LEU A 64 5.45 -17.15 -2.64
C LEU A 64 5.17 -18.18 -1.55
N GLY A 65 4.29 -19.13 -1.83
CA GLY A 65 3.83 -20.17 -0.91
C GLY A 65 2.32 -20.11 -0.67
N GLU A 66 1.82 -20.98 0.21
CA GLU A 66 0.38 -21.15 0.48
C GLU A 66 -0.05 -20.52 1.81
N ASP A 67 0.86 -19.79 2.47
CA ASP A 67 0.61 -19.19 3.78
C ASP A 67 -0.13 -17.84 3.64
N LEU A 68 -1.43 -17.86 3.80
CA LEU A 68 -2.27 -16.65 3.83
C LEU A 68 -1.94 -15.71 5.02
N GLY A 69 -1.24 -16.18 6.05
CA GLY A 69 -0.76 -15.34 7.15
C GLY A 69 0.20 -14.25 6.65
N ARG A 70 0.98 -14.53 5.61
CA ARG A 70 1.85 -13.54 4.96
C ARG A 70 1.08 -12.40 4.30
N LEU A 71 -0.12 -12.68 3.80
CA LEU A 71 -0.98 -11.64 3.26
C LEU A 71 -1.44 -10.66 4.36
N ALA A 72 -1.81 -11.18 5.52
CA ALA A 72 -2.16 -10.34 6.67
C ALA A 72 -0.98 -9.46 7.11
N GLN A 73 0.23 -10.02 7.13
CA GLN A 73 1.46 -9.28 7.41
C GLN A 73 1.72 -8.19 6.36
N ALA A 74 1.56 -8.50 5.07
CA ALA A 74 1.72 -7.55 3.97
C ALA A 74 0.73 -6.38 4.09
N VAL A 75 -0.54 -6.65 4.42
CA VAL A 75 -1.56 -5.62 4.66
C VAL A 75 -1.20 -4.75 5.86
N ALA A 76 -0.73 -5.35 6.95
CA ALA A 76 -0.30 -4.60 8.13
C ALA A 76 0.90 -3.70 7.82
N LEU A 77 1.89 -4.21 7.06
CA LEU A 77 3.05 -3.45 6.61
C LEU A 77 2.63 -2.30 5.69
N ALA A 78 1.76 -2.55 4.73
CA ALA A 78 1.25 -1.53 3.81
C ALA A 78 0.53 -0.38 4.55
N ARG A 79 -0.29 -0.71 5.56
CA ARG A 79 -0.94 0.29 6.42
C ARG A 79 0.07 1.11 7.22
N ARG A 80 1.11 0.47 7.75
CA ARG A 80 2.20 1.14 8.47
C ARG A 80 2.99 2.05 7.55
N THR A 81 3.35 1.56 6.36
CA THR A 81 4.05 2.34 5.32
C THR A 81 3.25 3.58 4.94
N ARG A 82 1.95 3.42 4.63
CA ARG A 82 1.06 4.55 4.31
C ARG A 82 1.03 5.59 5.42
N ARG A 83 1.02 5.17 6.69
CA ARG A 83 1.05 6.09 7.84
C ARG A 83 2.34 6.90 7.87
N ILE A 84 3.49 6.24 7.70
CA ILE A 84 4.80 6.90 7.69
C ILE A 84 4.95 7.85 6.50
N VAL A 85 4.50 7.44 5.31
CA VAL A 85 4.48 8.31 4.12
C VAL A 85 3.66 9.58 4.37
N ARG A 86 2.46 9.43 4.96
CA ARG A 86 1.60 10.59 5.30
C ARG A 86 2.24 11.51 6.34
N GLN A 87 2.94 10.95 7.33
CA GLN A 87 3.68 11.74 8.32
C GLN A 87 4.82 12.52 7.66
N ASN A 88 5.61 11.86 6.81
CA ASN A 88 6.71 12.50 6.11
C ASN A 88 6.23 13.60 5.16
N LEU A 89 5.14 13.33 4.44
CA LEU A 89 4.54 14.32 3.53
C LEU A 89 3.96 15.51 4.31
N GLY A 90 3.27 15.25 5.42
CA GLY A 90 2.75 16.29 6.31
C GLY A 90 3.87 17.14 6.90
N TRP A 91 4.97 16.52 7.32
CA TRP A 91 6.14 17.22 7.82
C TRP A 91 6.80 18.10 6.75
N ALA A 92 7.02 17.53 5.55
CA ALA A 92 7.62 18.28 4.44
C ALA A 92 6.75 19.49 4.04
N PHE A 93 5.44 19.29 3.99
CA PHE A 93 4.50 20.38 3.70
C PHE A 93 4.52 21.47 4.78
N ALA A 94 4.47 21.09 6.06
CA ALA A 94 4.50 22.04 7.17
C ALA A 94 5.82 22.84 7.20
N TYR A 95 6.95 22.16 6.97
CA TYR A 95 8.26 22.82 6.88
C TYR A 95 8.29 23.86 5.75
N ASN A 96 7.88 23.49 4.55
CA ASN A 96 7.88 24.40 3.40
C ASN A 96 6.90 25.57 3.59
N LEU A 97 5.71 25.29 4.14
CA LEU A 97 4.69 26.31 4.41
C LEU A 97 5.18 27.36 5.43
N SER A 98 6.05 26.95 6.36
CA SER A 98 6.65 27.84 7.35
C SER A 98 7.90 28.53 6.82
N ALA A 99 8.79 27.79 6.17
CA ALA A 99 10.11 28.29 5.75
C ALA A 99 10.02 29.28 4.60
N ILE A 100 9.11 29.07 3.62
CA ILE A 100 9.00 29.94 2.44
C ILE A 100 8.59 31.36 2.80
N PRO A 101 7.52 31.61 3.58
CA PRO A 101 7.16 32.97 3.99
C PRO A 101 8.25 33.67 4.80
N LEU A 102 8.90 32.94 5.72
CA LEU A 102 10.01 33.50 6.52
C LEU A 102 11.22 33.88 5.65
N ALA A 103 11.52 33.08 4.63
CA ALA A 103 12.56 33.40 3.66
C ALA A 103 12.19 34.63 2.81
N MET A 104 10.93 34.74 2.38
CA MET A 104 10.44 35.91 1.63
C MET A 104 10.48 37.21 2.46
N LEU A 105 10.31 37.13 3.78
CA LEU A 105 10.47 38.26 4.70
C LEU A 105 11.94 38.58 5.01
N GLY A 106 12.89 37.81 4.47
CA GLY A 106 14.33 38.05 4.70
C GLY A 106 14.82 37.56 6.09
N TRP A 107 14.01 36.82 6.84
CA TRP A 107 14.35 36.34 8.17
C TRP A 107 15.23 35.08 8.16
N ILE A 108 15.29 34.38 7.03
CA ILE A 108 16.11 33.19 6.85
C ILE A 108 17.23 33.48 5.87
N THR A 109 18.45 33.28 6.34
CA THR A 109 19.65 33.37 5.49
C THR A 109 19.83 32.06 4.70
N PRO A 110 20.54 32.08 3.54
CA PRO A 110 20.74 30.88 2.72
C PRO A 110 21.34 29.69 3.47
N TRP A 111 22.28 29.93 4.38
CA TRP A 111 22.91 28.89 5.16
C TRP A 111 21.93 28.28 6.21
N MET A 112 21.08 29.10 6.83
CA MET A 112 20.02 28.62 7.72
C MET A 112 19.01 27.74 6.98
N ALA A 113 18.62 28.12 5.76
CA ALA A 113 17.77 27.32 4.88
C ALA A 113 18.43 25.97 4.57
N GLY A 114 19.71 25.93 4.26
CA GLY A 114 20.47 24.71 4.00
C GLY A 114 20.50 23.75 5.20
N ILE A 115 20.73 24.25 6.40
CA ILE A 115 20.69 23.45 7.63
C ILE A 115 19.28 22.94 7.88
N GLY A 116 18.26 23.78 7.75
CA GLY A 116 16.86 23.40 7.95
C GLY A 116 16.42 22.29 6.98
N MET A 117 16.77 22.39 5.69
CA MET A 117 16.51 21.34 4.71
C MET A 117 17.20 20.03 5.06
N SER A 118 18.48 20.09 5.47
CA SER A 118 19.25 18.90 5.84
C SER A 118 18.65 18.22 7.07
N ALA A 119 18.28 18.98 8.09
CA ALA A 119 17.61 18.46 9.29
C ALA A 119 16.24 17.86 8.96
N SER A 120 15.44 18.52 8.12
CA SER A 120 14.14 18.00 7.67
C SER A 120 14.31 16.68 6.90
N SER A 121 15.29 16.60 5.99
CA SER A 121 15.59 15.38 5.25
C SER A 121 16.00 14.23 6.18
N LEU A 122 16.85 14.53 7.18
CA LEU A 122 17.28 13.54 8.16
C LEU A 122 16.10 13.00 8.97
N LEU A 123 15.18 13.86 9.40
CA LEU A 123 13.98 13.45 10.13
C LEU A 123 13.08 12.53 9.28
N VAL A 124 12.91 12.82 8.00
CA VAL A 124 12.16 11.97 7.06
C VAL A 124 12.80 10.59 6.93
N VAL A 125 14.13 10.54 6.77
CA VAL A 125 14.89 9.28 6.68
C VAL A 125 14.76 8.49 7.97
N LEU A 126 14.99 9.11 9.13
CA LEU A 126 14.87 8.45 10.43
C LEU A 126 13.45 7.90 10.68
N ASN A 127 12.43 8.64 10.28
CA ASN A 127 11.04 8.16 10.37
C ASN A 127 10.80 6.97 9.42
N ALA A 128 11.38 6.98 8.22
CA ALA A 128 11.27 5.86 7.27
C ALA A 128 11.99 4.58 7.76
N LEU A 129 13.13 4.72 8.46
CA LEU A 129 13.84 3.58 9.04
C LEU A 129 13.02 2.80 10.09
N ARG A 130 11.98 3.40 10.66
CA ARG A 130 11.03 2.70 11.55
C ARG A 130 10.28 1.55 10.85
N LEU A 131 10.26 1.53 9.51
CA LEU A 131 9.69 0.40 8.76
C LEU A 131 10.53 -0.86 8.92
N GLN A 132 11.86 -0.74 8.95
CA GLN A 132 12.78 -1.86 9.08
C GLN A 132 12.73 -2.55 10.46
N GLY A 133 12.38 -1.81 11.51
CA GLY A 133 12.30 -2.33 12.89
C GLY A 133 11.07 -3.20 13.19
N GLY A 134 10.17 -3.41 12.24
CA GLY A 134 8.95 -4.22 12.41
C GLY A 134 9.05 -5.68 11.96
N GLU A 135 10.20 -6.11 11.45
CA GLU A 135 10.41 -7.43 10.87
C GLU A 135 11.02 -8.45 11.86
N LYS A 136 11.17 -8.07 13.11
CA LYS A 136 11.83 -8.86 14.17
C LYS A 136 10.88 -9.45 15.22
N ASN A 137 9.63 -9.86 14.81
CA ASN A 137 8.83 -10.75 15.67
C ASN A 137 7.91 -11.59 14.81
#